data_aca01bf41e8a11af9775fe7d7db11853
#
_entry.id   aca01bf41e8a11af9775fe7d7db11853
#
_cell.length_a   1.000
_cell.length_b   1.000
_cell.length_c   1.000
_cell.angle_alpha   90.00
_cell.angle_beta   90.00
_cell.angle_gamma   90.00
#
_symmetry.space_group_name_H-M   'P 1'
#
loop_
_entity.id
_entity.type
_entity.pdbx_description
1 polymer ?
#
loop_
_entity_poly.entity_id
_entity_poly.type
_entity_poly.pdbx_seq_one_letter_code
_entity_poly.pdbx_strand_id
1 'polypeptide(L)'
;MSRFLILFFGVVLSVGLARPATAQIFWDWGGGNQRDASGREVVRFNPQFRAGEVVVSFGDRRLYFVSRPGEAISYPIAIPREQDRWQGVTSISDKKVNPPWRPTPTMLAENPRLPPWVPGGHPMNPLGVRALYLGASSYRIHGTDAPWTIGTEASKGCIRMYNRDVLDLYPRAQIGAKVTVTWQRFDAAADYASAPAEPTQPRLREIQKLDLPPDAMAQWHR
;
A
#
# COMPACT_ATOMS: atom_id res chain seq x y z
N MET A 1 -78.53 4.13 -44.99
CA MET A 1 -77.72 2.92 -45.00
C MET A 1 -76.25 3.34 -44.83
N SER A 2 -75.74 3.39 -43.57
CA SER A 2 -74.36 3.81 -43.31
C SER A 2 -73.69 2.73 -42.45
N ARG A 3 -72.70 2.11 -43.00
CA ARG A 3 -71.90 1.03 -42.35
C ARG A 3 -70.77 1.65 -41.58
N PHE A 4 -70.80 1.58 -40.21
CA PHE A 4 -69.67 1.92 -39.35
C PHE A 4 -68.70 0.74 -39.34
N LEU A 5 -67.45 1.04 -39.72
CA LEU A 5 -66.31 0.13 -39.62
C LEU A 5 -65.57 0.42 -38.29
N ILE A 6 -65.63 -0.53 -37.39
CA ILE A 6 -64.88 -0.44 -36.11
C ILE A 6 -63.51 -1.08 -36.30
N LEU A 7 -62.44 -0.24 -36.24
CA LEU A 7 -61.06 -0.69 -36.24
C LEU A 7 -60.64 -1.00 -34.78
N PHE A 8 -60.33 -2.25 -34.50
CA PHE A 8 -59.70 -2.69 -33.26
C PHE A 8 -58.20 -2.43 -33.34
N PHE A 9 -57.68 -1.52 -32.53
CA PHE A 9 -56.25 -1.36 -32.30
C PHE A 9 -55.84 -2.35 -31.22
N GLY A 10 -55.11 -3.39 -31.61
CA GLY A 10 -54.47 -4.32 -30.67
C GLY A 10 -53.17 -3.71 -30.11
N VAL A 11 -53.19 -3.43 -28.82
CA VAL A 11 -51.98 -3.05 -28.09
C VAL A 11 -51.19 -4.31 -27.76
N VAL A 12 -50.05 -4.51 -28.40
CA VAL A 12 -49.10 -5.58 -28.07
C VAL A 12 -48.24 -5.10 -26.92
N LEU A 13 -48.48 -5.64 -25.71
CA LEU A 13 -47.69 -5.40 -24.52
C LEU A 13 -46.42 -6.29 -24.61
N SER A 14 -45.28 -5.73 -24.99
CA SER A 14 -43.99 -6.42 -24.95
C SER A 14 -43.46 -6.43 -23.52
N VAL A 15 -43.60 -7.57 -22.83
CA VAL A 15 -42.99 -7.85 -21.56
C VAL A 15 -41.49 -8.08 -21.78
N GLY A 16 -40.69 -7.04 -21.55
CA GLY A 16 -39.24 -7.15 -21.55
C GLY A 16 -38.77 -7.99 -20.36
N LEU A 17 -38.31 -9.20 -20.61
CA LEU A 17 -37.60 -10.01 -19.60
C LEU A 17 -36.28 -9.34 -19.24
N ALA A 18 -36.24 -8.64 -18.11
CA ALA A 18 -35.01 -8.16 -17.52
C ALA A 18 -34.12 -9.36 -17.12
N ARG A 19 -33.05 -9.58 -17.84
CA ARG A 19 -32.02 -10.56 -17.46
C ARG A 19 -31.33 -10.07 -16.20
N PRO A 20 -31.16 -10.90 -15.12
CA PRO A 20 -30.34 -10.52 -14.00
C PRO A 20 -28.91 -10.34 -14.51
N ALA A 21 -28.34 -9.14 -14.25
CA ALA A 21 -26.92 -8.90 -14.43
C ALA A 21 -26.16 -9.73 -13.36
N THR A 22 -25.65 -10.88 -13.77
CA THR A 22 -24.67 -11.61 -12.96
C THR A 22 -23.42 -10.76 -12.92
N ALA A 23 -23.13 -10.14 -11.76
CA ALA A 23 -21.84 -9.54 -11.48
C ALA A 23 -20.81 -10.69 -11.48
N GLN A 24 -20.14 -10.88 -12.61
CA GLN A 24 -18.97 -11.73 -12.68
C GLN A 24 -17.88 -11.04 -11.88
N ILE A 25 -17.59 -11.57 -10.68
CA ILE A 25 -16.38 -11.23 -9.96
C ILE A 25 -15.23 -11.83 -10.78
N PHE A 26 -14.64 -10.99 -11.61
CA PHE A 26 -13.45 -11.35 -12.37
C PHE A 26 -12.27 -11.40 -11.39
N TRP A 27 -11.87 -12.58 -10.98
CA TRP A 27 -10.60 -12.79 -10.30
C TRP A 27 -9.50 -12.68 -11.37
N ASP A 28 -9.00 -11.46 -11.57
CA ASP A 28 -7.86 -11.23 -12.45
C ASP A 28 -6.58 -11.73 -11.74
N TRP A 29 -6.14 -12.92 -12.10
CA TRP A 29 -4.85 -13.50 -11.75
C TRP A 29 -3.73 -12.95 -12.64
N GLY A 30 -3.98 -11.93 -13.43
CA GLY A 30 -3.00 -11.24 -14.25
C GLY A 30 -2.13 -10.33 -13.40
N GLY A 31 -0.84 -10.65 -13.27
CA GLY A 31 0.16 -9.83 -12.58
C GLY A 31 0.46 -8.51 -13.30
N GLY A 32 -0.53 -7.67 -13.49
CA GLY A 32 -0.40 -6.28 -13.89
C GLY A 32 -0.33 -5.39 -12.64
N ASN A 33 0.51 -4.36 -12.65
CA ASN A 33 0.56 -3.36 -11.59
C ASN A 33 -0.85 -2.75 -11.39
N GLN A 34 -1.57 -3.21 -10.37
CA GLN A 34 -2.86 -2.61 -10.00
C GLN A 34 -2.60 -1.29 -9.28
N ARG A 35 -2.71 -0.18 -10.00
CA ARG A 35 -2.74 1.16 -9.41
C ARG A 35 -4.18 1.45 -8.96
N ASP A 36 -4.37 1.70 -7.68
CA ASP A 36 -5.62 2.30 -7.22
C ASP A 36 -5.62 3.82 -7.46
N ALA A 37 -6.76 4.47 -7.21
CA ALA A 37 -6.88 5.93 -7.38
C ALA A 37 -5.95 6.76 -6.48
N SER A 38 -5.26 6.14 -5.48
CA SER A 38 -4.23 6.80 -4.68
C SER A 38 -2.84 6.72 -5.31
N GLY A 39 -2.65 5.88 -6.31
CA GLY A 39 -1.33 5.52 -6.84
C GLY A 39 -0.62 4.47 -6.00
N ARG A 40 -1.33 3.79 -5.07
CA ARG A 40 -0.87 2.57 -4.41
C ARG A 40 -0.84 1.44 -5.43
N GLU A 41 0.22 0.65 -5.42
CA GLU A 41 0.41 -0.45 -6.37
C GLU A 41 1.23 -1.57 -5.76
N VAL A 42 1.04 -2.80 -6.22
CA VAL A 42 1.94 -3.92 -5.93
C VAL A 42 3.03 -3.91 -7.00
N VAL A 43 4.28 -3.93 -6.55
CA VAL A 43 5.45 -3.85 -7.43
C VAL A 43 6.42 -4.98 -7.16
N ARG A 44 7.19 -5.36 -8.18
CA ARG A 44 8.40 -6.14 -7.96
C ARG A 44 9.38 -5.30 -7.14
N PHE A 45 10.07 -5.94 -6.20
CA PHE A 45 10.97 -5.24 -5.32
C PHE A 45 12.23 -6.05 -5.06
N ASN A 46 13.33 -5.39 -4.69
CA ASN A 46 14.61 -6.03 -4.47
C ASN A 46 14.52 -7.14 -3.41
N PRO A 47 14.83 -8.41 -3.75
CA PRO A 47 14.67 -9.55 -2.86
C PRO A 47 15.62 -9.59 -1.66
N GLN A 48 16.60 -8.68 -1.57
CA GLN A 48 17.44 -8.51 -0.37
C GLN A 48 16.65 -8.02 0.84
N PHE A 49 15.51 -7.35 0.63
CA PHE A 49 14.63 -6.91 1.70
C PHE A 49 13.68 -8.03 2.11
N ARG A 50 13.46 -8.16 3.41
CA ARG A 50 12.65 -9.24 3.99
C ARG A 50 11.19 -8.82 4.12
N ALA A 51 10.29 -9.80 4.06
CA ALA A 51 8.87 -9.57 4.35
C ALA A 51 8.69 -8.87 5.70
N GLY A 52 7.82 -7.87 5.74
CA GLY A 52 7.55 -7.04 6.91
C GLY A 52 8.46 -5.81 7.06
N GLU A 53 9.55 -5.68 6.29
CA GLU A 53 10.37 -4.48 6.28
C GLU A 53 9.65 -3.32 5.55
N VAL A 54 9.98 -2.10 5.97
CA VAL A 54 9.54 -0.86 5.33
C VAL A 54 10.76 -0.16 4.73
N VAL A 55 10.66 0.23 3.47
CA VAL A 55 11.69 1.01 2.79
C VAL A 55 11.09 2.34 2.35
N VAL A 56 11.66 3.44 2.80
CA VAL A 56 11.25 4.79 2.41
C VAL A 56 12.30 5.33 1.44
N SER A 57 11.91 5.47 0.18
CA SER A 57 12.73 6.10 -0.84
C SER A 57 12.34 7.57 -1.01
N PHE A 58 13.24 8.47 -0.63
CA PHE A 58 13.07 9.89 -0.92
C PHE A 58 13.28 10.18 -2.42
N GLY A 59 14.14 9.39 -3.08
CA GLY A 59 14.39 9.51 -4.52
C GLY A 59 13.16 9.19 -5.36
N ASP A 60 12.36 8.21 -4.96
CA ASP A 60 11.11 7.83 -5.63
C ASP A 60 9.90 8.61 -5.10
N ARG A 61 10.01 9.24 -3.94
CA ARG A 61 8.89 9.77 -3.15
C ARG A 61 7.84 8.70 -2.86
N ARG A 62 8.34 7.50 -2.51
CA ARG A 62 7.50 6.33 -2.24
C ARG A 62 7.96 5.61 -0.97
N LEU A 63 6.98 4.98 -0.32
CA LEU A 63 7.20 4.03 0.74
C LEU A 63 6.84 2.64 0.20
N TYR A 64 7.72 1.67 0.45
CA TYR A 64 7.55 0.29 0.07
C TYR A 64 7.39 -0.57 1.32
N PHE A 65 6.29 -1.27 1.43
CA PHE A 65 6.10 -2.34 2.43
C PHE A 65 6.37 -3.67 1.75
N VAL A 66 7.41 -4.37 2.17
CA VAL A 66 7.78 -5.66 1.59
C VAL A 66 6.78 -6.71 2.04
N SER A 67 5.91 -7.15 1.12
CA SER A 67 4.86 -8.16 1.38
C SER A 67 5.43 -9.56 1.42
N ARG A 68 6.39 -9.85 0.55
CA ARG A 68 7.18 -11.08 0.46
C ARG A 68 8.49 -10.82 -0.29
N PRO A 69 9.48 -11.73 -0.22
CA PRO A 69 10.70 -11.55 -0.99
C PRO A 69 10.39 -11.31 -2.49
N GLY A 70 10.98 -10.27 -3.06
CA GLY A 70 10.76 -9.90 -4.46
C GLY A 70 9.49 -9.09 -4.74
N GLU A 71 8.68 -8.75 -3.73
CA GLU A 71 7.43 -7.99 -3.90
C GLU A 71 7.20 -7.00 -2.77
N ALA A 72 6.72 -5.82 -3.11
CA ALA A 72 6.30 -4.81 -2.14
C ALA A 72 4.99 -4.12 -2.55
N ILE A 73 4.29 -3.59 -1.56
CA ILE A 73 3.22 -2.62 -1.75
C ILE A 73 3.87 -1.24 -1.71
N SER A 74 3.71 -0.48 -2.77
CA SER A 74 4.29 0.84 -2.99
C SER A 74 3.22 1.90 -2.76
N TYR A 75 3.52 2.90 -1.90
CA TYR A 75 2.63 4.00 -1.54
C TYR A 75 3.28 5.33 -1.89
N PRO A 76 2.57 6.27 -2.51
CA PRO A 76 3.06 7.63 -2.67
C PRO A 76 3.14 8.36 -1.34
N ILE A 77 4.19 9.13 -1.14
CA ILE A 77 4.43 9.87 0.12
C ILE A 77 4.81 11.31 -0.14
N ALA A 78 4.59 12.18 0.87
CA ALA A 78 5.33 13.43 0.96
C ALA A 78 6.56 13.22 1.84
N ILE A 79 7.68 13.80 1.40
CA ILE A 79 8.99 13.68 2.04
C ILE A 79 9.37 14.97 2.76
N PRO A 80 10.38 14.93 3.65
CA PRO A 80 10.92 16.12 4.30
C PRO A 80 11.47 17.14 3.30
N ARG A 81 11.35 18.43 3.66
CA ARG A 81 12.05 19.52 2.97
C ARG A 81 13.56 19.31 3.07
N GLU A 82 14.33 19.92 2.22
CA GLU A 82 15.77 19.68 2.09
C GLU A 82 16.52 19.75 3.42
N GLN A 83 16.29 20.79 4.21
CA GLN A 83 16.94 21.01 5.51
C GLN A 83 16.47 20.06 6.63
N ASP A 84 15.36 19.35 6.42
CA ASP A 84 14.75 18.44 7.41
C ASP A 84 15.00 16.97 7.06
N ARG A 85 15.78 16.68 6.01
CA ARG A 85 16.03 15.33 5.48
C ARG A 85 16.99 14.54 6.36
N TRP A 86 16.76 13.25 6.40
CA TRP A 86 17.59 12.28 7.11
C TRP A 86 17.57 10.94 6.37
N GLN A 87 18.57 10.11 6.61
CA GLN A 87 18.62 8.75 6.09
C GLN A 87 19.22 7.81 7.13
N GLY A 88 18.97 6.53 6.99
CA GLY A 88 19.49 5.51 7.89
C GLY A 88 18.49 4.38 8.11
N VAL A 89 18.83 3.55 9.10
CA VAL A 89 18.02 2.40 9.50
C VAL A 89 17.47 2.63 10.90
N THR A 90 16.20 2.38 11.07
CA THR A 90 15.48 2.45 12.35
C THR A 90 14.45 1.34 12.42
N SER A 91 13.58 1.36 13.42
CA SER A 91 12.45 0.42 13.54
C SER A 91 11.20 1.15 13.97
N ILE A 92 10.04 0.53 13.75
CA ILE A 92 8.76 1.00 14.29
C ILE A 92 8.78 0.75 15.80
N SER A 93 8.78 1.81 16.61
CA SER A 93 8.84 1.72 18.06
C SER A 93 7.47 1.77 18.74
N ASP A 94 6.50 2.43 18.13
CA ASP A 94 5.14 2.58 18.65
C ASP A 94 4.14 2.84 17.50
N LYS A 95 2.86 2.58 17.75
CA LYS A 95 1.78 2.78 16.76
C LYS A 95 0.56 3.39 17.44
N LYS A 96 -0.01 4.45 16.85
CA LYS A 96 -1.20 5.12 17.43
C LYS A 96 -2.32 5.30 16.43
N VAL A 97 -3.52 4.98 16.91
CA VAL A 97 -4.79 5.30 16.27
C VAL A 97 -5.18 6.71 16.70
N ASN A 98 -5.55 7.55 15.74
CA ASN A 98 -5.96 8.94 15.99
C ASN A 98 -4.98 9.66 16.95
N PRO A 99 -3.69 9.80 16.59
CA PRO A 99 -2.69 10.40 17.46
C PRO A 99 -3.01 11.89 17.67
N PRO A 100 -2.95 12.42 18.91
CA PRO A 100 -3.01 13.87 19.10
C PRO A 100 -1.74 14.52 18.55
N TRP A 101 -1.87 15.75 18.09
CA TRP A 101 -0.74 16.52 17.56
C TRP A 101 -0.41 17.72 18.44
N ARG A 102 0.88 17.99 18.59
CA ARG A 102 1.42 19.21 19.17
C ARG A 102 2.53 19.75 18.27
N PRO A 103 2.59 21.06 18.03
CA PRO A 103 3.69 21.66 17.32
C PRO A 103 5.00 21.51 18.10
N THR A 104 6.11 21.34 17.39
CA THR A 104 7.44 21.43 17.99
C THR A 104 7.80 22.88 18.28
N PRO A 105 8.79 23.15 19.18
CA PRO A 105 9.29 24.52 19.40
C PRO A 105 9.69 25.23 18.10
N THR A 106 10.35 24.50 17.18
CA THR A 106 10.75 25.01 15.86
C THR A 106 9.53 25.41 15.02
N MET A 107 8.46 24.62 15.04
CA MET A 107 7.23 24.95 14.32
C MET A 107 6.59 26.22 14.88
N LEU A 108 6.56 26.39 16.20
CA LEU A 108 6.04 27.58 16.86
C LEU A 108 6.89 28.82 16.58
N ALA A 109 8.23 28.65 16.51
CA ALA A 109 9.13 29.76 16.13
C ALA A 109 8.87 30.23 14.70
N GLU A 110 8.61 29.30 13.77
CA GLU A 110 8.28 29.65 12.37
C GLU A 110 6.85 30.18 12.20
N ASN A 111 5.91 29.68 12.98
CA ASN A 111 4.51 30.12 12.96
C ASN A 111 3.90 30.12 14.37
N PRO A 112 3.96 31.26 15.08
CA PRO A 112 3.41 31.39 16.44
C PRO A 112 1.88 31.25 16.51
N ARG A 113 1.19 31.28 15.36
CA ARG A 113 -0.28 31.13 15.29
C ARG A 113 -0.75 29.67 15.28
N LEU A 114 0.16 28.70 15.27
CA LEU A 114 -0.22 27.30 15.35
C LEU A 114 -0.95 27.00 16.65
N PRO A 115 -2.02 26.17 16.63
CA PRO A 115 -2.69 25.76 17.85
C PRO A 115 -1.71 24.97 18.73
N PRO A 116 -1.73 25.16 20.05
CA PRO A 116 -0.84 24.48 20.96
C PRO A 116 -1.06 22.96 21.01
N TRP A 117 -2.22 22.51 20.57
CA TRP A 117 -2.63 21.14 20.54
C TRP A 117 -3.83 20.92 19.60
N VAL A 118 -3.83 19.77 18.89
CA VAL A 118 -4.96 19.30 18.09
C VAL A 118 -5.31 17.89 18.54
N PRO A 119 -6.59 17.62 18.91
CA PRO A 119 -7.00 16.29 19.37
C PRO A 119 -6.89 15.24 18.28
N GLY A 120 -6.72 13.98 18.70
CA GLY A 120 -6.77 12.85 17.78
C GLY A 120 -8.13 12.71 17.13
N GLY A 121 -8.16 12.42 15.83
CA GLY A 121 -9.39 12.31 15.04
C GLY A 121 -9.99 13.64 14.56
N HIS A 122 -9.42 14.78 14.96
CA HIS A 122 -9.86 16.07 14.43
C HIS A 122 -9.52 16.18 12.93
N PRO A 123 -10.44 16.68 12.07
CA PRO A 123 -10.21 16.79 10.62
C PRO A 123 -8.95 17.56 10.23
N MET A 124 -8.58 18.59 11.02
CA MET A 124 -7.38 19.41 10.80
C MET A 124 -6.16 18.90 11.58
N ASN A 125 -6.14 17.62 11.99
CA ASN A 125 -4.96 17.06 12.66
C ASN A 125 -3.89 16.71 11.63
N PRO A 126 -2.70 17.34 11.66
CA PRO A 126 -1.65 17.11 10.68
C PRO A 126 -1.13 15.67 10.62
N LEU A 127 -1.34 14.87 11.68
CA LEU A 127 -0.95 13.45 11.72
C LEU A 127 -2.00 12.51 11.09
N GLY A 128 -3.17 13.04 10.75
CA GLY A 128 -4.25 12.23 10.19
C GLY A 128 -4.75 11.16 11.15
N VAL A 129 -5.11 10.01 10.60
CA VAL A 129 -5.85 8.96 11.32
C VAL A 129 -4.96 7.89 11.98
N ARG A 130 -3.69 7.77 11.58
CA ARG A 130 -2.72 6.78 12.09
C ARG A 130 -1.32 7.34 12.09
N ALA A 131 -0.51 6.91 13.07
CA ALA A 131 0.93 7.18 13.07
C ALA A 131 1.72 5.95 13.54
N LEU A 132 2.86 5.72 12.88
CA LEU A 132 3.88 4.76 13.24
C LEU A 132 5.12 5.56 13.64
N TYR A 133 5.59 5.37 14.86
CA TYR A 133 6.72 6.10 15.45
C TYR A 133 8.03 5.38 15.13
N LEU A 134 9.10 6.12 14.87
CA LEU A 134 10.37 5.59 14.37
C LEU A 134 11.49 5.73 15.42
N GLY A 135 11.89 4.59 16.00
CA GLY A 135 12.95 4.54 17.02
C GLY A 135 12.67 5.46 18.20
N ALA A 136 13.73 6.06 18.73
CA ALA A 136 13.66 7.09 19.78
C ALA A 136 13.48 8.51 19.23
N SER A 137 13.33 8.66 17.91
CA SER A 137 13.22 9.97 17.25
C SER A 137 11.82 10.56 17.36
N SER A 138 11.69 11.84 16.99
CA SER A 138 10.39 12.48 16.79
C SER A 138 9.77 12.18 15.43
N TYR A 139 10.43 11.40 14.56
CA TYR A 139 9.98 11.09 13.22
C TYR A 139 8.87 10.02 13.20
N ARG A 140 7.96 10.15 12.25
CA ARG A 140 6.80 9.27 12.12
C ARG A 140 6.48 9.03 10.65
N ILE A 141 5.87 7.89 10.37
CA ILE A 141 5.08 7.64 9.17
C ILE A 141 3.63 7.85 9.57
N HIS A 142 2.90 8.75 8.92
CA HIS A 142 1.56 9.12 9.38
C HIS A 142 0.64 9.56 8.22
N GLY A 143 -0.66 9.61 8.49
CA GLY A 143 -1.65 10.20 7.59
C GLY A 143 -1.51 11.73 7.46
N THR A 144 -2.48 12.40 6.89
CA THR A 144 -2.43 13.86 6.76
C THR A 144 -3.81 14.48 6.62
N ASP A 145 -3.97 15.72 7.08
CA ASP A 145 -5.06 16.64 6.77
C ASP A 145 -4.85 17.40 5.46
N ALA A 146 -3.63 17.30 4.88
CA ALA A 146 -3.21 18.00 3.67
C ALA A 146 -2.83 17.03 2.52
N PRO A 147 -3.78 16.24 1.98
CA PRO A 147 -3.51 15.19 0.99
C PRO A 147 -2.90 15.71 -0.31
N TRP A 148 -3.09 16.98 -0.67
CA TRP A 148 -2.49 17.63 -1.85
C TRP A 148 -0.97 17.76 -1.75
N THR A 149 -0.37 17.55 -0.57
CA THR A 149 1.09 17.58 -0.36
C THR A 149 1.77 16.27 -0.71
N ILE A 150 1.02 15.18 -0.92
CA ILE A 150 1.61 13.88 -1.29
C ILE A 150 2.30 14.00 -2.64
N GLY A 151 3.51 13.43 -2.74
CA GLY A 151 4.39 13.57 -3.90
C GLY A 151 5.33 14.79 -3.83
N THR A 152 5.22 15.64 -2.81
CA THR A 152 6.05 16.86 -2.68
C THR A 152 6.98 16.83 -1.45
N GLU A 153 7.81 17.85 -1.31
CA GLU A 153 8.72 18.06 -0.19
C GLU A 153 8.06 19.02 0.81
N ALA A 154 7.24 18.47 1.71
CA ALA A 154 6.33 19.31 2.51
C ALA A 154 6.48 19.12 4.03
N SER A 155 7.25 18.13 4.51
CA SER A 155 7.29 17.81 5.93
C SER A 155 8.55 18.35 6.64
N LYS A 156 8.52 18.34 7.97
CA LYS A 156 9.64 18.65 8.86
C LYS A 156 10.24 17.36 9.44
N GLY A 157 10.63 16.42 8.58
CA GLY A 157 11.28 15.17 8.93
C GLY A 157 10.37 13.95 8.93
N CYS A 158 9.05 14.09 9.08
CA CYS A 158 8.10 12.98 9.03
C CYS A 158 7.77 12.57 7.59
N ILE A 159 7.25 11.36 7.44
CA ILE A 159 6.80 10.78 6.17
C ILE A 159 5.26 10.84 6.16
N ARG A 160 4.67 11.63 5.23
CA ARG A 160 3.22 11.76 5.11
C ARG A 160 2.67 10.80 4.07
N MET A 161 1.55 10.18 4.38
CA MET A 161 0.79 9.29 3.51
C MET A 161 -0.66 9.81 3.37
N TYR A 162 -1.35 9.40 2.30
CA TYR A 162 -2.80 9.51 2.30
C TYR A 162 -3.39 8.75 3.50
N ASN A 163 -4.49 9.26 4.09
CA ASN A 163 -5.13 8.59 5.21
C ASN A 163 -5.56 7.14 4.89
N ARG A 164 -6.05 6.88 3.68
CA ARG A 164 -6.40 5.52 3.22
C ARG A 164 -5.17 4.59 3.11
N ASP A 165 -4.02 5.13 2.73
CA ASP A 165 -2.79 4.35 2.57
C ASP A 165 -2.16 4.01 3.92
N VAL A 166 -2.14 4.95 4.86
CA VAL A 166 -1.67 4.65 6.22
C VAL A 166 -2.61 3.70 6.96
N LEU A 167 -3.92 3.70 6.64
CA LEU A 167 -4.88 2.71 7.16
C LEU A 167 -4.56 1.30 6.64
N ASP A 168 -4.13 1.16 5.39
CA ASP A 168 -3.70 -0.12 4.82
C ASP A 168 -2.33 -0.57 5.36
N LEU A 169 -1.36 0.34 5.48
CA LEU A 169 -0.02 0.04 6.01
C LEU A 169 -0.05 -0.33 7.52
N TYR A 170 -0.88 0.36 8.29
CA TYR A 170 -0.89 0.28 9.75
C TYR A 170 -1.04 -1.16 10.31
N PRO A 171 -1.98 -2.01 9.88
CA PRO A 171 -2.07 -3.39 10.35
C PRO A 171 -0.91 -4.27 9.87
N ARG A 172 -0.31 -3.97 8.73
CA ARG A 172 0.76 -4.78 8.11
C ARG A 172 2.10 -4.57 8.80
N ALA A 173 2.49 -3.31 9.00
CA ALA A 173 3.77 -2.94 9.59
C ALA A 173 3.73 -3.11 11.11
N GLN A 174 4.47 -4.10 11.64
CA GLN A 174 4.46 -4.45 13.06
C GLN A 174 5.44 -3.57 13.86
N ILE A 175 5.23 -3.46 15.19
CA ILE A 175 6.23 -2.89 16.10
C ILE A 175 7.49 -3.77 16.02
N GLY A 176 8.66 -3.14 15.96
CA GLY A 176 9.95 -3.80 15.73
C GLY A 176 10.31 -3.98 14.26
N ALA A 177 9.37 -3.78 13.31
CA ALA A 177 9.68 -3.86 11.90
C ALA A 177 10.79 -2.86 11.53
N LYS A 178 11.79 -3.35 10.77
CA LYS A 178 12.89 -2.52 10.29
C LYS A 178 12.39 -1.51 9.27
N VAL A 179 12.85 -0.28 9.39
CA VAL A 179 12.58 0.83 8.48
C VAL A 179 13.89 1.36 7.93
N THR A 180 14.07 1.27 6.63
CA THR A 180 15.22 1.84 5.92
C THR A 180 14.78 3.11 5.20
N VAL A 181 15.43 4.23 5.48
CA VAL A 181 15.19 5.52 4.82
C VAL A 181 16.40 5.87 3.98
N THR A 182 16.19 6.10 2.68
CA THR A 182 17.27 6.24 1.70
C THR A 182 16.90 7.18 0.56
N TRP A 183 17.92 7.65 -0.16
CA TRP A 183 17.80 8.36 -1.44
C TRP A 183 17.82 7.42 -2.65
N GLN A 184 18.15 6.15 -2.43
CA GLN A 184 18.16 5.16 -3.50
C GLN A 184 16.79 5.11 -4.16
N ARG A 185 16.79 5.07 -5.48
CA ARG A 185 15.61 4.78 -6.29
C ARG A 185 15.51 3.29 -6.51
N PHE A 186 14.30 2.78 -6.43
CA PHE A 186 13.97 1.39 -6.69
C PHE A 186 13.15 1.34 -7.98
N ASP A 187 13.84 1.42 -9.12
CA ASP A 187 13.19 1.17 -10.41
C ASP A 187 12.93 -0.33 -10.51
N ALA A 188 11.65 -0.69 -10.54
CA ALA A 188 11.19 -2.09 -10.56
C ALA A 188 11.79 -2.92 -11.72
N ALA A 189 12.21 -2.30 -12.80
CA ALA A 189 12.83 -2.99 -13.94
C ALA A 189 14.34 -3.22 -13.76
N ALA A 190 15.06 -2.23 -13.17
CA ALA A 190 16.51 -2.31 -13.02
C ALA A 190 16.94 -3.23 -11.87
N ASP A 191 16.23 -3.20 -10.74
CA ASP A 191 16.56 -4.01 -9.57
C ASP A 191 16.30 -5.51 -9.80
N TYR A 192 15.34 -5.86 -10.67
CA TYR A 192 15.05 -7.25 -11.00
C TYR A 192 16.09 -7.84 -11.98
N ALA A 193 16.67 -7.03 -12.85
CA ALA A 193 17.72 -7.47 -13.77
C ALA A 193 19.06 -7.79 -13.06
N SER A 194 19.28 -7.19 -11.89
CA SER A 194 20.49 -7.41 -11.07
C SER A 194 20.32 -8.48 -9.99
N ALA A 195 19.10 -8.99 -9.77
CA ALA A 195 18.88 -10.10 -8.84
C ALA A 195 19.51 -11.37 -9.40
N PRO A 196 20.27 -12.17 -8.60
CA PRO A 196 20.69 -13.50 -9.01
C PRO A 196 19.45 -14.29 -9.45
N ALA A 197 19.54 -14.95 -10.62
CA ALA A 197 18.45 -15.80 -11.09
C ALA A 197 18.05 -16.75 -9.95
N GLU A 198 16.75 -16.80 -9.61
CA GLU A 198 16.26 -17.82 -8.68
C GLU A 198 16.80 -19.17 -9.13
N PRO A 199 17.35 -19.99 -8.21
CA PRO A 199 17.75 -21.34 -8.56
C PRO A 199 16.54 -21.99 -9.22
N THR A 200 16.69 -22.31 -10.49
CA THR A 200 15.66 -22.92 -11.33
C THR A 200 15.05 -24.06 -10.54
N GLN A 201 13.78 -23.93 -10.16
CA GLN A 201 13.07 -25.04 -9.51
C GLN A 201 13.31 -26.28 -10.35
N PRO A 202 13.79 -27.39 -9.78
CA PRO A 202 14.02 -28.61 -10.54
C PRO A 202 12.72 -28.97 -11.24
N ARG A 203 12.77 -29.08 -12.57
CA ARG A 203 11.59 -29.40 -13.38
C ARG A 203 10.94 -30.63 -12.78
N LEU A 204 9.62 -30.60 -12.61
CA LEU A 204 8.82 -31.74 -12.11
C LEU A 204 9.18 -33.09 -12.76
N ARG A 205 9.81 -33.07 -13.94
CA ARG A 205 10.35 -34.26 -14.62
C ARG A 205 11.61 -34.85 -13.98
N GLU A 206 12.36 -34.10 -13.16
CA GLU A 206 13.54 -34.63 -12.44
C GLU A 206 13.12 -35.27 -11.10
N ILE A 207 12.02 -34.83 -10.50
CA ILE A 207 11.47 -35.44 -9.27
C ILE A 207 10.91 -36.84 -9.56
N GLN A 208 10.44 -37.11 -10.77
CA GLN A 208 9.96 -38.44 -11.19
C GLN A 208 11.12 -39.49 -11.43
N LYS A 209 12.37 -39.04 -11.42
CA LYS A 209 13.54 -39.94 -11.54
C LYS A 209 14.21 -40.31 -10.22
N LEU A 210 13.70 -39.77 -9.10
CA LEU A 210 14.06 -40.29 -7.79
C LEU A 210 13.22 -41.56 -7.58
N ASP A 211 13.84 -42.72 -7.82
CA ASP A 211 13.32 -44.02 -7.43
C ASP A 211 13.16 -44.02 -5.89
N LEU A 212 12.01 -43.58 -5.43
CA LEU A 212 11.64 -43.76 -4.03
C LEU A 212 11.32 -45.24 -3.82
N PRO A 213 11.97 -45.91 -2.84
CA PRO A 213 11.66 -47.28 -2.53
C PRO A 213 10.17 -47.48 -2.20
N PRO A 214 9.56 -48.63 -2.59
CA PRO A 214 8.11 -48.84 -2.50
C PRO A 214 7.53 -48.74 -1.09
N ASP A 215 8.36 -48.76 -0.08
CA ASP A 215 8.00 -48.71 1.36
C ASP A 215 7.91 -47.29 1.94
N ALA A 216 8.36 -46.28 1.23
CA ALA A 216 8.26 -44.90 1.70
C ALA A 216 6.83 -44.35 1.76
N MET A 217 5.88 -44.94 1.05
CA MET A 217 4.46 -44.55 1.07
C MET A 217 3.65 -45.13 2.21
N ALA A 218 4.15 -46.15 2.91
CA ALA A 218 3.39 -46.85 3.97
C ALA A 218 3.41 -46.15 5.35
N GLN A 219 4.20 -45.11 5.53
CA GLN A 219 4.38 -44.42 6.81
C GLN A 219 3.46 -43.23 7.06
N TRP A 220 2.62 -42.85 6.10
CA TRP A 220 1.74 -41.64 6.22
C TRP A 220 0.29 -41.98 6.66
N HIS A 221 0.00 -43.24 6.97
CA HIS A 221 -1.33 -43.70 7.40
C HIS A 221 -1.34 -44.44 8.76
N ARG A 222 -0.54 -43.98 9.71
CA ARG A 222 -0.69 -44.40 11.10
C ARG A 222 -0.77 -43.21 12.05
#